data_594bec55bc90fdd19f8dcbff385427ab
#
_entry.id   594bec55bc90fdd19f8dcbff385427ab
#
_cell.length_a   1.000
_cell.length_b   1.000
_cell.length_c   1.000
_cell.angle_alpha   90.00
_cell.angle_beta   90.00
_cell.angle_gamma   90.00
#
_symmetry.space_group_name_H-M   'P 1'
#
loop_
_entity.id
_entity.type
_entity.pdbx_description
1 polymer ?
#
loop_
_entity_poly.entity_id
_entity_poly.type
_entity_poly.pdbx_seq_one_letter_code
_entity_poly.pdbx_strand_id
1 'polypeptide(L)'
;MKIESTDKVKKGLAEMLKGGVIMDVVNAEQAVIAEKSGAVAVMALERIPADIRADGGVARMSSVGVIQEVMDSVSIPVMAKARIGHFVEAQILDSLGIDFIDESEVLTPADEVNHINKQTFKAPFVCGATDIGEATRRIAEGASMIRTKGEAGTGNVVEAVRHMRTISNQLNEILTCDENQLVALGKKFGAPLNVLEQIKEQNKLPVVNFAAGGIATPADAALMMQLGCDGVFVGSGIFKSGDPAERAEAIVIATTNFNDPKVLGEVSKDLGEPMVGINIDTLSEEEKLAKRGW
;
A
#
# COMPACT_ATOMS: atom_id res chain seq x y z
N MET A 1 -10.43 22.11 22.21
CA MET A 1 -9.85 22.62 20.97
C MET A 1 -9.76 21.41 20.03
N LYS A 2 -10.64 21.28 19.03
CA LYS A 2 -10.52 20.18 18.05
C LYS A 2 -9.28 20.48 17.20
N ILE A 3 -8.27 19.65 17.32
CA ILE A 3 -7.14 19.69 16.38
C ILE A 3 -7.68 19.10 15.09
N GLU A 4 -8.05 19.95 14.14
CA GLU A 4 -8.35 19.48 12.78
C GLU A 4 -7.04 19.05 12.14
N SER A 5 -6.95 17.77 11.77
CA SER A 5 -5.80 17.25 11.04
C SER A 5 -5.76 17.89 9.66
N THR A 6 -4.77 18.72 9.40
CA THR A 6 -4.58 19.35 8.10
C THR A 6 -3.98 18.38 7.09
N ASP A 7 -4.17 18.64 5.80
CA ASP A 7 -3.53 17.86 4.71
C ASP A 7 -2.00 17.76 4.89
N LYS A 8 -1.37 18.85 5.33
CA LYS A 8 0.06 18.89 5.64
C LYS A 8 0.45 17.92 6.76
N VAL A 9 -0.35 17.81 7.82
CA VAL A 9 -0.08 16.89 8.93
C VAL A 9 -0.25 15.45 8.47
N LYS A 10 -1.31 15.14 7.74
CA LYS A 10 -1.58 13.80 7.21
C LYS A 10 -0.46 13.31 6.30
N LYS A 11 0.00 14.16 5.37
CA LYS A 11 1.15 13.86 4.50
C LYS A 11 2.45 13.70 5.28
N GLY A 12 2.66 14.54 6.31
CA GLY A 12 3.82 14.43 7.21
C GLY A 12 3.87 13.11 7.97
N LEU A 13 2.72 12.60 8.44
CA LEU A 13 2.63 11.29 9.09
C LEU A 13 3.02 10.16 8.11
N ALA A 14 2.56 10.23 6.87
CA ALA A 14 2.92 9.26 5.82
C ALA A 14 4.42 9.33 5.45
N GLU A 15 5.01 10.53 5.36
CA GLU A 15 6.45 10.73 5.10
C GLU A 15 7.33 10.08 6.19
N MET A 16 6.88 10.02 7.44
CA MET A 16 7.64 9.39 8.54
C MET A 16 7.82 7.87 8.36
N LEU A 17 7.04 7.23 7.51
CA LEU A 17 7.10 5.78 7.25
C LEU A 17 8.08 5.41 6.13
N LYS A 18 8.69 6.40 5.44
CA LYS A 18 9.60 6.16 4.31
C LYS A 18 10.79 5.27 4.70
N GLY A 19 11.18 4.42 3.76
CA GLY A 19 12.28 3.47 3.94
C GLY A 19 11.90 2.24 4.74
N GLY A 20 10.64 2.14 5.18
CA GLY A 20 10.17 1.07 6.05
C GLY A 20 9.29 0.03 5.37
N VAL A 21 8.97 -1.00 6.15
CA VAL A 21 8.05 -2.08 5.79
C VAL A 21 6.78 -1.94 6.62
N ILE A 22 5.63 -1.93 5.94
CA ILE A 22 4.30 -2.03 6.55
C ILE A 22 3.83 -3.46 6.38
N MET A 23 3.44 -4.13 7.47
CA MET A 23 3.09 -5.56 7.44
C MET A 23 1.59 -5.76 7.66
N ASP A 24 0.95 -6.52 6.75
CA ASP A 24 -0.45 -6.95 6.91
C ASP A 24 -0.54 -8.04 7.99
N VAL A 25 -1.39 -7.86 8.99
CA VAL A 25 -1.56 -8.75 10.14
C VAL A 25 -3.04 -9.04 10.40
N VAL A 26 -3.36 -10.22 10.92
CA VAL A 26 -4.75 -10.63 11.20
C VAL A 26 -5.05 -10.81 12.68
N ASN A 27 -4.06 -10.67 13.55
CA ASN A 27 -4.19 -10.77 15.00
C ASN A 27 -3.03 -10.09 15.73
N ALA A 28 -3.13 -9.97 17.05
CA ALA A 28 -2.13 -9.36 17.92
C ALA A 28 -0.77 -10.09 17.86
N GLU A 29 -0.74 -11.42 17.75
CA GLU A 29 0.50 -12.19 17.68
C GLU A 29 1.33 -11.81 16.46
N GLN A 30 0.69 -11.75 15.27
CA GLN A 30 1.36 -11.30 14.04
C GLN A 30 1.81 -9.85 14.13
N ALA A 31 1.03 -8.98 14.77
CA ALA A 31 1.40 -7.57 14.97
C ALA A 31 2.67 -7.45 15.83
N VAL A 32 2.78 -8.21 16.91
CA VAL A 32 3.97 -8.27 17.76
C VAL A 32 5.19 -8.82 17.02
N ILE A 33 5.00 -9.84 16.17
CA ILE A 33 6.08 -10.35 15.29
C ILE A 33 6.55 -9.23 14.36
N ALA A 34 5.62 -8.53 13.69
CA ALA A 34 5.93 -7.45 12.76
C ALA A 34 6.73 -6.32 13.46
N GLU A 35 6.27 -5.84 14.61
CA GLU A 35 6.96 -4.80 15.37
C GLU A 35 8.37 -5.24 15.80
N LYS A 36 8.52 -6.46 16.34
CA LYS A 36 9.83 -7.00 16.74
C LYS A 36 10.80 -7.15 15.56
N SER A 37 10.29 -7.45 14.38
CA SER A 37 11.09 -7.54 13.14
C SER A 37 11.45 -6.18 12.55
N GLY A 38 10.96 -5.06 13.13
CA GLY A 38 11.29 -3.71 12.70
C GLY A 38 10.32 -3.10 11.67
N ALA A 39 9.09 -3.59 11.59
CA ALA A 39 8.04 -2.93 10.80
C ALA A 39 7.84 -1.48 11.29
N VAL A 40 7.58 -0.56 10.36
CA VAL A 40 7.29 0.85 10.69
C VAL A 40 5.81 1.09 10.97
N ALA A 41 4.95 0.17 10.57
CA ALA A 41 3.52 0.15 10.84
C ALA A 41 2.97 -1.26 10.56
N VAL A 42 1.77 -1.55 11.07
CA VAL A 42 1.01 -2.75 10.72
C VAL A 42 -0.33 -2.38 10.09
N MET A 43 -0.85 -3.26 9.23
CA MET A 43 -2.16 -3.15 8.61
C MET A 43 -3.06 -4.26 9.14
N ALA A 44 -4.06 -3.92 9.95
CA ALA A 44 -5.01 -4.88 10.50
C ALA A 44 -6.01 -5.34 9.44
N LEU A 45 -6.11 -6.66 9.24
CA LEU A 45 -6.99 -7.32 8.29
C LEU A 45 -7.82 -8.41 8.97
N GLU A 46 -8.99 -8.71 8.41
CA GLU A 46 -9.76 -9.91 8.79
C GLU A 46 -9.06 -11.19 8.30
N ARG A 47 -8.55 -11.14 7.07
CA ARG A 47 -7.82 -12.22 6.39
C ARG A 47 -6.71 -11.63 5.54
N ILE A 48 -5.57 -12.29 5.47
CA ILE A 48 -4.50 -11.85 4.57
C ILE A 48 -4.92 -12.07 3.10
N PRO A 49 -4.35 -11.29 2.15
CA PRO A 49 -4.80 -11.32 0.76
C PRO A 49 -4.82 -12.70 0.09
N ALA A 50 -3.88 -13.60 0.42
CA ALA A 50 -3.88 -14.97 -0.10
C ALA A 50 -5.11 -15.77 0.35
N ASP A 51 -5.57 -15.60 1.60
CA ASP A 51 -6.77 -16.26 2.11
C ASP A 51 -8.04 -15.66 1.50
N ILE A 52 -8.09 -14.34 1.30
CA ILE A 52 -9.21 -13.68 0.58
C ILE A 52 -9.39 -14.29 -0.81
N ARG A 53 -8.29 -14.57 -1.52
CA ARG A 53 -8.34 -15.24 -2.83
C ARG A 53 -8.84 -16.67 -2.75
N ALA A 54 -8.31 -17.44 -1.79
CA ALA A 54 -8.65 -18.85 -1.62
C ALA A 54 -10.13 -19.05 -1.25
N ASP A 55 -10.68 -18.16 -0.44
CA ASP A 55 -12.06 -18.25 0.04
C ASP A 55 -13.10 -17.78 -1.00
N GLY A 56 -12.71 -16.98 -1.97
CA GLY A 56 -13.51 -16.57 -3.13
C GLY A 56 -14.85 -15.93 -2.77
N GLY A 57 -14.89 -14.92 -1.93
CA GLY A 57 -16.11 -14.29 -1.50
C GLY A 57 -15.98 -12.80 -1.23
N VAL A 58 -16.99 -12.24 -0.56
CA VAL A 58 -16.97 -10.83 -0.16
C VAL A 58 -15.99 -10.62 0.99
N ALA A 59 -14.96 -9.80 0.77
CA ALA A 59 -14.05 -9.34 1.80
C ALA A 59 -14.46 -7.95 2.30
N ARG A 60 -14.46 -7.75 3.62
CA ARG A 60 -14.95 -6.55 4.31
C ARG A 60 -13.89 -6.00 5.25
N MET A 61 -14.20 -4.84 5.86
CA MET A 61 -13.44 -4.30 6.99
C MET A 61 -13.29 -5.36 8.09
N SER A 62 -12.12 -5.44 8.71
CA SER A 62 -11.88 -6.30 9.87
C SER A 62 -12.81 -5.93 11.02
N SER A 63 -13.11 -6.89 11.90
CA SER A 63 -13.93 -6.62 13.08
C SER A 63 -13.25 -5.59 13.99
N VAL A 64 -14.04 -4.71 14.61
CA VAL A 64 -13.54 -3.68 15.54
C VAL A 64 -12.72 -4.30 16.67
N GLY A 65 -13.14 -5.47 17.19
CA GLY A 65 -12.41 -6.16 18.24
C GLY A 65 -11.00 -6.53 17.85
N VAL A 66 -10.81 -7.13 16.65
CA VAL A 66 -9.46 -7.47 16.13
C VAL A 66 -8.60 -6.22 15.93
N ILE A 67 -9.19 -5.14 15.39
CA ILE A 67 -8.45 -3.88 15.22
C ILE A 67 -7.97 -3.33 16.57
N GLN A 68 -8.84 -3.32 17.59
CA GLN A 68 -8.49 -2.87 18.95
C GLN A 68 -7.42 -3.75 19.60
N GLU A 69 -7.54 -5.08 19.48
CA GLU A 69 -6.51 -6.01 19.98
C GLU A 69 -5.14 -5.76 19.32
N VAL A 70 -5.11 -5.49 18.01
CA VAL A 70 -3.88 -5.11 17.31
C VAL A 70 -3.35 -3.77 17.83
N MET A 71 -4.20 -2.74 17.96
CA MET A 71 -3.81 -1.42 18.46
C MET A 71 -3.24 -1.50 19.89
N ASP A 72 -3.81 -2.34 20.74
CA ASP A 72 -3.35 -2.52 22.13
C ASP A 72 -2.06 -3.33 22.25
N SER A 73 -1.68 -4.07 21.19
CA SER A 73 -0.55 -5.01 21.23
C SER A 73 0.78 -4.44 20.77
N VAL A 74 0.78 -3.31 20.05
CA VAL A 74 1.99 -2.69 19.45
C VAL A 74 2.07 -1.20 19.75
N SER A 75 3.28 -0.64 19.65
CA SER A 75 3.53 0.80 19.81
C SER A 75 3.71 1.53 18.48
N ILE A 76 3.86 0.80 17.37
CA ILE A 76 3.95 1.34 16.02
C ILE A 76 2.56 1.67 15.47
N PRO A 77 2.45 2.58 14.48
CA PRO A 77 1.17 2.94 13.87
C PRO A 77 0.38 1.73 13.36
N VAL A 78 -0.93 1.76 13.57
CA VAL A 78 -1.87 0.73 13.09
C VAL A 78 -2.75 1.31 12.01
N MET A 79 -2.80 0.62 10.87
CA MET A 79 -3.67 0.91 9.75
C MET A 79 -4.80 -0.12 9.69
N ALA A 80 -5.92 0.25 9.08
CA ALA A 80 -7.00 -0.69 8.76
C ALA A 80 -7.63 -0.37 7.42
N LYS A 81 -8.21 -1.41 6.76
CA LYS A 81 -8.81 -1.27 5.43
C LYS A 81 -10.31 -0.99 5.51
N ALA A 82 -10.75 -0.02 4.69
CA ALA A 82 -12.14 0.19 4.34
C ALA A 82 -12.39 -0.22 2.88
N ARG A 83 -13.59 -0.69 2.58
CA ARG A 83 -14.00 -0.97 1.18
C ARG A 83 -14.08 0.32 0.38
N ILE A 84 -13.75 0.25 -0.89
CA ILE A 84 -13.88 1.39 -1.81
C ILE A 84 -15.30 1.94 -1.76
N GLY A 85 -15.43 3.26 -1.53
CA GLY A 85 -16.70 3.98 -1.43
C GLY A 85 -17.47 3.80 -0.11
N HIS A 86 -17.01 2.94 0.78
CA HIS A 86 -17.71 2.66 2.04
C HIS A 86 -17.36 3.65 3.14
N PHE A 87 -17.86 4.89 3.01
CA PHE A 87 -17.54 5.97 3.96
C PHE A 87 -17.93 5.67 5.40
N VAL A 88 -18.93 4.80 5.66
CA VAL A 88 -19.32 4.42 7.03
C VAL A 88 -18.26 3.52 7.68
N GLU A 89 -17.64 2.58 6.95
CA GLU A 89 -16.48 1.84 7.48
C GLU A 89 -15.35 2.79 7.85
N ALA A 90 -15.05 3.77 7.00
CA ALA A 90 -14.04 4.78 7.31
C ALA A 90 -14.41 5.64 8.54
N GLN A 91 -15.70 5.99 8.73
CA GLN A 91 -16.18 6.70 9.93
C GLN A 91 -15.96 5.86 11.19
N ILE A 92 -16.23 4.56 11.13
CA ILE A 92 -15.98 3.66 12.26
C ILE A 92 -14.47 3.66 12.58
N LEU A 93 -13.60 3.45 11.60
CA LEU A 93 -12.15 3.44 11.80
C LEU A 93 -11.62 4.76 12.35
N ASP A 94 -12.06 5.90 11.80
CA ASP A 94 -11.67 7.23 12.30
C ASP A 94 -12.12 7.47 13.75
N SER A 95 -13.30 6.92 14.14
CA SER A 95 -13.82 7.01 15.50
C SER A 95 -13.05 6.17 16.51
N LEU A 96 -12.41 5.08 16.07
CA LEU A 96 -11.52 4.26 16.89
C LEU A 96 -10.15 4.92 17.15
N GLY A 97 -9.83 5.99 16.42
CA GLY A 97 -8.53 6.63 16.48
C GLY A 97 -7.43 5.87 15.74
N ILE A 98 -7.78 5.12 14.68
CA ILE A 98 -6.81 4.44 13.83
C ILE A 98 -5.82 5.45 13.23
N ASP A 99 -4.55 5.06 13.07
CA ASP A 99 -3.52 5.97 12.56
C ASP A 99 -3.63 6.23 11.06
N PHE A 100 -4.05 5.23 10.26
CA PHE A 100 -4.30 5.35 8.81
C PHE A 100 -5.47 4.49 8.38
N ILE A 101 -6.18 4.93 7.34
CA ILE A 101 -7.24 4.16 6.67
C ILE A 101 -6.79 3.84 5.24
N ASP A 102 -6.75 2.57 4.86
CA ASP A 102 -6.52 2.14 3.48
C ASP A 102 -7.86 1.88 2.79
N GLU A 103 -8.28 2.79 1.90
CA GLU A 103 -9.40 2.53 0.99
C GLU A 103 -8.92 1.59 -0.10
N SER A 104 -9.28 0.30 0.04
CA SER A 104 -8.54 -0.78 -0.58
C SER A 104 -9.36 -1.62 -1.57
N GLU A 105 -8.76 -1.83 -2.75
CA GLU A 105 -9.22 -2.77 -3.78
C GLU A 105 -9.10 -4.24 -3.36
N VAL A 106 -8.31 -4.54 -2.33
CA VAL A 106 -8.18 -5.91 -1.77
C VAL A 106 -9.52 -6.37 -1.19
N LEU A 107 -10.27 -5.45 -0.59
CA LEU A 107 -11.63 -5.70 -0.15
C LEU A 107 -12.62 -5.59 -1.34
N THR A 108 -13.80 -6.17 -1.17
CA THR A 108 -14.86 -6.06 -2.18
C THR A 108 -15.40 -4.63 -2.20
N PRO A 109 -15.39 -3.91 -3.33
CA PRO A 109 -15.93 -2.56 -3.42
C PRO A 109 -17.39 -2.47 -2.95
N ALA A 110 -17.72 -1.38 -2.25
CA ALA A 110 -19.09 -1.06 -1.86
C ALA A 110 -19.76 -0.07 -2.83
N ASP A 111 -18.94 0.68 -3.59
CA ASP A 111 -19.38 1.61 -4.62
C ASP A 111 -18.51 1.41 -5.87
N GLU A 112 -19.12 1.28 -7.03
CA GLU A 112 -18.42 1.06 -8.29
C GLU A 112 -18.00 2.39 -8.96
N VAL A 113 -18.50 3.52 -8.49
CA VAL A 113 -18.33 4.84 -9.12
C VAL A 113 -17.58 5.80 -8.20
N ASN A 114 -17.91 5.81 -6.91
CA ASN A 114 -17.42 6.83 -6.00
C ASN A 114 -16.40 6.26 -5.02
N HIS A 115 -15.31 7.00 -4.83
CA HIS A 115 -14.37 6.82 -3.72
C HIS A 115 -14.78 7.72 -2.54
N ILE A 116 -14.26 7.38 -1.36
CA ILE A 116 -14.48 8.15 -0.14
C ILE A 116 -13.86 9.54 -0.27
N ASN A 117 -14.60 10.59 0.13
CA ASN A 117 -14.03 11.93 0.29
C ASN A 117 -13.16 11.96 1.56
N LYS A 118 -11.85 11.84 1.38
CA LYS A 118 -10.85 11.68 2.44
C LYS A 118 -10.58 12.96 3.22
N GLN A 119 -10.98 14.11 2.68
CA GLN A 119 -10.74 15.41 3.32
C GLN A 119 -11.56 15.61 4.60
N THR A 120 -12.67 14.87 4.75
CA THR A 120 -13.58 14.99 5.90
C THR A 120 -13.16 14.19 7.14
N PHE A 121 -12.11 13.37 7.02
CA PHE A 121 -11.61 12.50 8.09
C PHE A 121 -10.37 13.08 8.77
N LYS A 122 -10.10 12.65 10.00
CA LYS A 122 -8.87 13.01 10.74
C LYS A 122 -7.71 12.13 10.34
N ALA A 123 -7.96 10.82 10.20
CA ALA A 123 -6.97 9.85 9.79
C ALA A 123 -6.49 10.13 8.34
N PRO A 124 -5.18 10.03 8.05
CA PRO A 124 -4.66 10.00 6.70
C PRO A 124 -5.10 8.74 5.96
N PHE A 125 -5.28 8.86 4.63
CA PHE A 125 -5.69 7.75 3.78
C PHE A 125 -4.55 7.23 2.92
N VAL A 126 -4.52 5.91 2.78
CA VAL A 126 -3.73 5.16 1.81
C VAL A 126 -4.63 4.69 0.69
N CYS A 127 -4.18 4.73 -0.56
CA CYS A 127 -4.90 4.21 -1.71
C CYS A 127 -3.97 3.50 -2.69
N GLY A 128 -4.47 2.44 -3.32
CA GLY A 128 -3.80 1.76 -4.42
C GLY A 128 -3.89 2.54 -5.73
N ALA A 129 -2.86 2.41 -6.58
CA ALA A 129 -2.86 2.91 -7.94
C ALA A 129 -2.06 2.00 -8.88
N THR A 130 -2.46 1.94 -10.13
CA THR A 130 -1.79 1.21 -11.20
C THR A 130 -0.99 2.14 -12.12
N ASP A 131 -1.35 3.42 -12.16
CA ASP A 131 -0.77 4.45 -13.00
C ASP A 131 -0.88 5.85 -12.35
N ILE A 132 -0.33 6.87 -13.04
CA ILE A 132 -0.31 8.25 -12.53
C ILE A 132 -1.72 8.87 -12.53
N GLY A 133 -2.58 8.48 -13.46
CA GLY A 133 -3.95 8.98 -13.53
C GLY A 133 -4.74 8.56 -12.30
N GLU A 134 -4.68 7.28 -11.95
CA GLU A 134 -5.32 6.75 -10.74
C GLU A 134 -4.71 7.38 -9.48
N ALA A 135 -3.37 7.41 -9.37
CA ALA A 135 -2.68 8.02 -8.24
C ALA A 135 -3.11 9.47 -8.02
N THR A 136 -3.15 10.28 -9.08
CA THR A 136 -3.51 11.70 -8.98
C THR A 136 -4.99 11.93 -8.64
N ARG A 137 -5.90 11.06 -9.10
CA ARG A 137 -7.30 11.09 -8.66
C ARG A 137 -7.43 10.82 -7.16
N ARG A 138 -6.76 9.80 -6.64
CA ARG A 138 -6.75 9.49 -5.19
C ARG A 138 -6.16 10.64 -4.37
N ILE A 139 -5.08 11.28 -4.86
CA ILE A 139 -4.48 12.46 -4.22
C ILE A 139 -5.46 13.65 -4.20
N ALA A 140 -6.16 13.90 -5.30
CA ALA A 140 -7.18 14.96 -5.36
C ALA A 140 -8.34 14.74 -4.38
N GLU A 141 -8.68 13.48 -4.09
CA GLU A 141 -9.68 13.10 -3.09
C GLU A 141 -9.16 13.23 -1.65
N GLY A 142 -7.86 13.47 -1.46
CA GLY A 142 -7.23 13.67 -0.15
C GLY A 142 -6.40 12.48 0.36
N ALA A 143 -5.98 11.55 -0.50
CA ALA A 143 -5.04 10.51 -0.13
C ALA A 143 -3.69 11.12 0.28
N SER A 144 -3.11 10.61 1.37
CA SER A 144 -1.83 11.05 1.95
C SER A 144 -0.69 10.10 1.63
N MET A 145 -1.01 8.91 1.11
CA MET A 145 -0.08 7.89 0.66
C MET A 145 -0.70 7.17 -0.55
N ILE A 146 0.11 6.91 -1.55
CA ILE A 146 -0.20 5.99 -2.64
C ILE A 146 0.62 4.72 -2.44
N ARG A 147 0.08 3.59 -2.86
CA ARG A 147 0.80 2.35 -3.03
C ARG A 147 0.50 1.74 -4.40
N THR A 148 1.42 0.95 -4.95
CA THR A 148 1.06 0.13 -6.10
C THR A 148 -0.04 -0.85 -5.69
N LYS A 149 -0.97 -1.15 -6.59
CA LYS A 149 -1.93 -2.23 -6.34
C LYS A 149 -1.23 -3.59 -6.38
N GLY A 150 -0.33 -3.77 -7.35
CA GLY A 150 0.26 -5.07 -7.62
C GLY A 150 -0.83 -6.12 -7.88
N GLU A 151 -0.58 -7.35 -7.47
CA GLU A 151 -1.63 -8.39 -7.39
C GLU A 151 -1.50 -9.08 -6.02
N ALA A 152 -2.18 -8.52 -5.02
CA ALA A 152 -2.04 -8.92 -3.62
C ALA A 152 -2.38 -10.41 -3.40
N GLY A 153 -1.60 -11.08 -2.55
CA GLY A 153 -1.82 -12.49 -2.20
C GLY A 153 -1.28 -13.51 -3.21
N THR A 154 -0.59 -13.07 -4.27
CA THR A 154 -0.04 -13.97 -5.29
C THR A 154 1.40 -14.39 -5.03
N GLY A 155 2.17 -13.65 -4.22
CA GLY A 155 3.61 -13.87 -4.09
C GLY A 155 4.38 -13.65 -5.41
N ASN A 156 3.79 -12.93 -6.36
CA ASN A 156 4.36 -12.61 -7.66
C ASN A 156 4.41 -11.08 -7.82
N VAL A 157 5.62 -10.53 -7.82
CA VAL A 157 5.87 -9.08 -7.79
C VAL A 157 5.68 -8.40 -9.15
N VAL A 158 5.43 -9.15 -10.24
CA VAL A 158 5.44 -8.62 -11.62
C VAL A 158 4.48 -7.45 -11.82
N GLU A 159 3.26 -7.50 -11.24
CA GLU A 159 2.30 -6.40 -11.38
C GLU A 159 2.72 -5.16 -10.60
N ALA A 160 3.28 -5.32 -9.39
CA ALA A 160 3.81 -4.20 -8.63
C ALA A 160 4.95 -3.50 -9.38
N VAL A 161 5.85 -4.26 -10.01
CA VAL A 161 6.91 -3.75 -10.87
C VAL A 161 6.32 -3.01 -12.08
N ARG A 162 5.32 -3.58 -12.74
CA ARG A 162 4.63 -2.95 -13.89
C ARG A 162 4.02 -1.61 -13.49
N HIS A 163 3.27 -1.57 -12.38
CA HIS A 163 2.63 -0.34 -11.89
C HIS A 163 3.66 0.73 -11.53
N MET A 164 4.72 0.37 -10.79
CA MET A 164 5.76 1.32 -10.43
C MET A 164 6.48 1.89 -11.66
N ARG A 165 6.84 1.04 -12.63
CA ARG A 165 7.44 1.51 -13.89
C ARG A 165 6.50 2.39 -14.69
N THR A 166 5.20 2.07 -14.72
CA THR A 166 4.19 2.88 -15.39
C THR A 166 4.10 4.26 -14.74
N ILE A 167 3.97 4.33 -13.40
CA ILE A 167 3.94 5.58 -12.64
C ILE A 167 5.22 6.39 -12.89
N SER A 168 6.39 5.77 -12.82
CA SER A 168 7.68 6.45 -13.03
C SER A 168 7.83 7.01 -14.45
N ASN A 169 7.44 6.25 -15.47
CA ASN A 169 7.50 6.71 -16.86
C ASN A 169 6.54 7.89 -17.10
N GLN A 170 5.30 7.79 -16.63
CA GLN A 170 4.32 8.85 -16.77
C GLN A 170 4.68 10.09 -15.94
N LEU A 171 5.29 9.91 -14.76
CA LEU A 171 5.84 11.00 -13.96
C LEU A 171 6.93 11.75 -14.76
N ASN A 172 7.84 11.04 -15.42
CA ASN A 172 8.85 11.65 -16.27
C ASN A 172 8.23 12.40 -17.47
N GLU A 173 7.17 11.89 -18.10
CA GLU A 173 6.43 12.61 -19.13
C GLU A 173 5.90 13.96 -18.60
N ILE A 174 5.34 13.97 -17.38
CA ILE A 174 4.81 15.18 -16.72
C ILE A 174 5.94 16.17 -16.41
N LEU A 175 7.05 15.70 -15.85
CA LEU A 175 8.16 16.55 -15.44
C LEU A 175 8.86 17.24 -16.63
N THR A 176 8.87 16.60 -17.81
CA THR A 176 9.57 17.08 -19.01
C THR A 176 8.68 17.84 -20.00
N CYS A 177 7.35 17.83 -19.86
CA CYS A 177 6.41 18.47 -20.76
C CYS A 177 6.33 19.99 -20.55
N ASP A 178 5.90 20.73 -21.59
CA ASP A 178 5.48 22.14 -21.47
C ASP A 178 4.04 22.27 -20.92
N GLU A 179 3.57 23.51 -20.71
CA GLU A 179 2.23 23.78 -20.14
C GLU A 179 1.08 23.28 -21.03
N ASN A 180 1.19 23.40 -22.36
CA ASN A 180 0.16 22.90 -23.27
C ASN A 180 0.13 21.36 -23.28
N GLN A 181 1.30 20.74 -23.26
CA GLN A 181 1.45 19.29 -23.14
C GLN A 181 0.91 18.80 -21.81
N LEU A 182 1.06 19.54 -20.70
CA LEU A 182 0.53 19.16 -19.38
C LEU A 182 -0.99 18.99 -19.43
N VAL A 183 -1.71 19.92 -20.08
CA VAL A 183 -3.17 19.81 -20.28
C VAL A 183 -3.53 18.57 -21.11
N ALA A 184 -2.74 18.28 -22.14
CA ALA A 184 -2.95 17.09 -22.96
C ALA A 184 -2.70 15.78 -22.18
N LEU A 185 -1.65 15.75 -21.33
CA LEU A 185 -1.36 14.63 -20.43
C LEU A 185 -2.47 14.46 -19.38
N GLY A 186 -3.02 15.54 -18.83
CA GLY A 186 -4.18 15.48 -17.94
C GLY A 186 -5.36 14.74 -18.58
N LYS A 187 -5.66 15.03 -19.83
CA LYS A 187 -6.71 14.33 -20.60
C LYS A 187 -6.32 12.87 -20.89
N LYS A 188 -5.07 12.63 -21.31
CA LYS A 188 -4.54 11.29 -21.64
C LYS A 188 -4.62 10.33 -20.44
N PHE A 189 -4.25 10.81 -19.25
CA PHE A 189 -4.20 10.01 -18.04
C PHE A 189 -5.49 10.05 -17.21
N GLY A 190 -6.47 10.89 -17.57
CA GLY A 190 -7.63 11.13 -16.72
C GLY A 190 -7.23 11.71 -15.34
N ALA A 191 -6.20 12.57 -15.35
CA ALA A 191 -5.57 13.12 -14.15
C ALA A 191 -6.07 14.56 -13.89
N PRO A 192 -6.36 14.94 -12.63
CA PRO A 192 -6.68 16.30 -12.25
C PRO A 192 -5.51 17.26 -12.51
N LEU A 193 -5.75 18.32 -13.29
CA LEU A 193 -4.69 19.24 -13.73
C LEU A 193 -3.96 19.89 -12.56
N ASN A 194 -4.67 20.32 -11.53
CA ASN A 194 -4.09 20.93 -10.34
C ASN A 194 -3.10 20.02 -9.60
N VAL A 195 -3.29 18.69 -9.65
CA VAL A 195 -2.33 17.73 -9.06
C VAL A 195 -1.11 17.57 -9.96
N LEU A 196 -1.30 17.61 -11.30
CA LEU A 196 -0.17 17.59 -12.24
C LEU A 196 0.71 18.85 -12.11
N GLU A 197 0.09 20.01 -11.89
CA GLU A 197 0.80 21.27 -11.59
C GLU A 197 1.64 21.13 -10.31
N GLN A 198 1.07 20.58 -9.23
CA GLN A 198 1.83 20.28 -7.99
C GLN A 198 3.00 19.34 -8.23
N ILE A 199 2.83 18.30 -9.06
CA ILE A 199 3.91 17.40 -9.43
C ILE A 199 5.06 18.15 -10.11
N LYS A 200 4.76 19.03 -11.05
CA LYS A 200 5.77 19.85 -11.72
C LYS A 200 6.50 20.80 -10.77
N GLU A 201 5.76 21.47 -9.88
CA GLU A 201 6.34 22.37 -8.88
C GLU A 201 7.28 21.64 -7.90
N GLN A 202 6.90 20.44 -7.46
CA GLN A 202 7.63 19.66 -6.47
C GLN A 202 8.66 18.69 -7.06
N ASN A 203 8.67 18.51 -8.40
CA ASN A 203 9.47 17.52 -9.12
C ASN A 203 9.29 16.06 -8.61
N LYS A 204 8.14 15.74 -8.02
CA LYS A 204 7.78 14.41 -7.49
C LYS A 204 6.27 14.33 -7.27
N LEU A 205 5.78 13.12 -6.97
CA LEU A 205 4.44 12.97 -6.40
C LEU A 205 4.32 13.77 -5.10
N PRO A 206 3.18 14.47 -4.85
CA PRO A 206 2.98 15.27 -3.64
C PRO A 206 2.74 14.43 -2.38
N VAL A 207 2.77 13.11 -2.49
CA VAL A 207 2.65 12.12 -1.41
C VAL A 207 3.63 10.97 -1.64
N VAL A 208 3.94 10.21 -0.60
CA VAL A 208 4.78 9.01 -0.70
C VAL A 208 4.10 7.92 -1.54
N ASN A 209 4.91 7.12 -2.25
CA ASN A 209 4.47 6.01 -3.08
C ASN A 209 5.17 4.72 -2.66
N PHE A 210 4.47 3.85 -1.98
CA PHE A 210 4.95 2.55 -1.51
C PHE A 210 4.69 1.45 -2.55
N ALA A 211 5.46 0.38 -2.49
CA ALA A 211 5.18 -0.83 -3.25
C ALA A 211 4.26 -1.77 -2.47
N ALA A 212 3.27 -2.34 -3.13
CA ALA A 212 2.41 -3.38 -2.58
C ALA A 212 2.03 -4.39 -3.67
N GLY A 213 1.69 -5.61 -3.24
CA GLY A 213 1.17 -6.67 -4.09
C GLY A 213 2.25 -7.61 -4.63
N GLY A 214 2.33 -8.80 -4.07
CA GLY A 214 3.16 -9.88 -4.56
C GLY A 214 4.60 -9.94 -4.03
N ILE A 215 5.00 -9.05 -3.13
CA ILE A 215 6.32 -9.09 -2.47
C ILE A 215 6.37 -10.30 -1.54
N ALA A 216 7.34 -11.20 -1.73
CA ALA A 216 7.48 -12.45 -0.98
C ALA A 216 8.91 -12.74 -0.50
N THR A 217 9.90 -12.04 -1.02
CA THR A 217 11.32 -12.26 -0.70
C THR A 217 12.03 -10.94 -0.37
N PRO A 218 13.17 -10.99 0.35
CA PRO A 218 14.03 -9.82 0.54
C PRO A 218 14.45 -9.16 -0.78
N ALA A 219 14.73 -9.96 -1.80
CA ALA A 219 15.11 -9.46 -3.13
C ALA A 219 13.95 -8.72 -3.82
N ASP A 220 12.69 -9.15 -3.67
CA ASP A 220 11.53 -8.42 -4.19
C ASP A 220 11.40 -7.04 -3.54
N ALA A 221 11.55 -6.97 -2.22
CA ALA A 221 11.50 -5.71 -1.48
C ALA A 221 12.61 -4.75 -1.96
N ALA A 222 13.85 -5.23 -2.04
CA ALA A 222 14.97 -4.45 -2.54
C ALA A 222 14.77 -3.99 -4.00
N LEU A 223 14.20 -4.85 -4.86
CA LEU A 223 13.86 -4.49 -6.25
C LEU A 223 12.90 -3.29 -6.29
N MET A 224 11.83 -3.34 -5.49
CA MET A 224 10.86 -2.25 -5.47
C MET A 224 11.47 -0.94 -4.95
N MET A 225 12.34 -1.01 -3.94
CA MET A 225 13.07 0.15 -3.43
C MET A 225 14.02 0.73 -4.49
N GLN A 226 14.77 -0.12 -5.23
CA GLN A 226 15.65 0.32 -6.33
C GLN A 226 14.86 0.90 -7.52
N LEU A 227 13.59 0.51 -7.70
CA LEU A 227 12.69 1.13 -8.68
C LEU A 227 12.15 2.49 -8.23
N GLY A 228 12.48 2.95 -7.02
CA GLY A 228 12.16 4.26 -6.50
C GLY A 228 10.90 4.33 -5.64
N CYS A 229 10.43 3.20 -5.10
CA CYS A 229 9.39 3.22 -4.07
C CYS A 229 9.91 3.82 -2.77
N ASP A 230 9.01 4.45 -2.01
CA ASP A 230 9.32 5.07 -0.72
C ASP A 230 9.29 4.07 0.46
N GLY A 231 8.88 2.83 0.23
CA GLY A 231 8.78 1.74 1.18
C GLY A 231 7.96 0.59 0.59
N VAL A 232 7.68 -0.43 1.39
CA VAL A 232 6.95 -1.62 0.93
C VAL A 232 5.85 -2.05 1.90
N PHE A 233 4.76 -2.60 1.35
CA PHE A 233 3.74 -3.36 2.07
C PHE A 233 3.94 -4.85 1.81
N VAL A 234 3.94 -5.66 2.85
CA VAL A 234 4.10 -7.11 2.73
C VAL A 234 3.13 -7.81 3.70
N GLY A 235 2.35 -8.75 3.18
CA GLY A 235 1.41 -9.52 3.98
C GLY A 235 1.63 -11.03 3.81
N SER A 236 0.99 -11.60 2.79
CA SER A 236 1.05 -13.04 2.54
C SER A 236 2.47 -13.56 2.35
N GLY A 237 3.38 -12.76 1.78
CA GLY A 237 4.78 -13.13 1.60
C GLY A 237 5.51 -13.45 2.91
N ILE A 238 5.10 -12.83 4.02
CA ILE A 238 5.63 -13.10 5.37
C ILE A 238 4.81 -14.21 6.03
N PHE A 239 3.52 -14.00 6.25
CA PHE A 239 2.70 -14.84 7.12
C PHE A 239 2.23 -16.16 6.50
N LYS A 240 2.52 -16.41 5.22
CA LYS A 240 2.37 -17.72 4.54
C LYS A 240 3.71 -18.41 4.26
N SER A 241 4.81 -17.90 4.79
CA SER A 241 6.12 -18.56 4.75
C SER A 241 6.28 -19.56 5.90
N GLY A 242 7.32 -20.40 5.80
CA GLY A 242 7.63 -21.39 6.82
C GLY A 242 8.10 -20.79 8.16
N ASP A 243 8.78 -19.63 8.14
CA ASP A 243 9.16 -18.83 9.31
C ASP A 243 8.85 -17.37 9.10
N PRO A 244 7.68 -16.89 9.57
CA PRO A 244 7.29 -15.50 9.41
C PRO A 244 8.20 -14.49 10.10
N ALA A 245 8.76 -14.80 11.28
CA ALA A 245 9.57 -13.85 12.03
C ALA A 245 10.91 -13.60 11.32
N GLU A 246 11.60 -14.67 10.93
CA GLU A 246 12.87 -14.58 10.21
C GLU A 246 12.69 -13.92 8.84
N ARG A 247 11.62 -14.25 8.12
CA ARG A 247 11.31 -13.63 6.83
C ARG A 247 10.97 -12.15 6.95
N ALA A 248 10.23 -11.76 7.98
CA ALA A 248 9.90 -10.35 8.26
C ALA A 248 11.16 -9.54 8.52
N GLU A 249 12.05 -10.02 9.40
CA GLU A 249 13.32 -9.37 9.69
C GLU A 249 14.21 -9.23 8.44
N ALA A 250 14.33 -10.31 7.65
CA ALA A 250 15.10 -10.31 6.41
C ALA A 250 14.57 -9.29 5.39
N ILE A 251 13.24 -9.15 5.25
CA ILE A 251 12.61 -8.16 4.36
C ILE A 251 12.84 -6.74 4.88
N VAL A 252 12.79 -6.49 6.20
CA VAL A 252 13.09 -5.17 6.78
C VAL A 252 14.54 -4.78 6.51
N ILE A 253 15.49 -5.68 6.76
CA ILE A 253 16.92 -5.43 6.49
C ILE A 253 17.16 -5.16 5.00
N ALA A 254 16.54 -5.97 4.11
CA ALA A 254 16.66 -5.79 2.67
C ALA A 254 16.06 -4.46 2.19
N THR A 255 14.93 -4.03 2.77
CA THR A 255 14.30 -2.75 2.46
C THR A 255 15.19 -1.58 2.88
N THR A 256 15.83 -1.66 4.03
CA THR A 256 16.73 -0.62 4.54
C THR A 256 18.07 -0.57 3.78
N ASN A 257 18.58 -1.73 3.37
CA ASN A 257 19.89 -1.87 2.71
C ASN A 257 19.76 -2.27 1.23
N PHE A 258 18.74 -1.80 0.57
CA PHE A 258 18.35 -2.25 -0.78
C PHE A 258 19.42 -2.08 -1.88
N ASN A 259 20.43 -1.24 -1.66
CA ASN A 259 21.54 -0.99 -2.58
C ASN A 259 22.81 -1.79 -2.24
N ASP A 260 22.80 -2.62 -1.19
CA ASP A 260 23.97 -3.42 -0.82
C ASP A 260 23.78 -4.91 -1.16
N PRO A 261 24.31 -5.41 -2.30
CA PRO A 261 24.14 -6.79 -2.71
C PRO A 261 24.73 -7.82 -1.73
N LYS A 262 25.70 -7.43 -0.90
CA LYS A 262 26.27 -8.33 0.10
C LYS A 262 25.31 -8.55 1.25
N VAL A 263 24.71 -7.47 1.77
CA VAL A 263 23.66 -7.56 2.79
C VAL A 263 22.47 -8.33 2.24
N LEU A 264 22.03 -8.02 1.00
CA LEU A 264 20.91 -8.75 0.35
C LEU A 264 21.20 -10.24 0.23
N GLY A 265 22.44 -10.63 -0.12
CA GLY A 265 22.86 -12.02 -0.17
C GLY A 265 22.84 -12.71 1.19
N GLU A 266 23.30 -12.04 2.25
CA GLU A 266 23.29 -12.60 3.61
C GLU A 266 21.86 -12.81 4.14
N VAL A 267 20.98 -11.81 4.02
CA VAL A 267 19.61 -11.91 4.54
C VAL A 267 18.68 -12.79 3.70
N SER A 268 19.16 -13.27 2.55
CA SER A 268 18.41 -14.21 1.69
C SER A 268 18.78 -15.68 1.94
N LYS A 269 19.71 -15.96 2.87
CA LYS A 269 20.12 -17.33 3.20
C LYS A 269 19.13 -18.00 4.15
N ASP A 270 18.88 -19.26 3.92
CA ASP A 270 18.24 -20.22 4.83
C ASP A 270 16.88 -19.76 5.43
N LEU A 271 16.12 -18.93 4.70
CA LEU A 271 14.84 -18.35 5.17
C LEU A 271 13.67 -19.37 5.21
N GLY A 272 13.92 -20.65 5.08
CA GLY A 272 12.87 -21.66 5.01
C GLY A 272 12.00 -21.54 3.74
N GLU A 273 10.87 -22.25 3.74
CA GLU A 273 9.97 -22.31 2.58
C GLU A 273 9.30 -20.94 2.36
N PRO A 274 9.40 -20.40 1.13
CA PRO A 274 8.63 -19.18 0.77
C PRO A 274 7.13 -19.53 0.67
N MET A 275 6.27 -18.51 0.65
CA MET A 275 4.87 -18.71 0.32
C MET A 275 4.72 -19.35 -1.06
N VAL A 276 3.70 -20.19 -1.24
CA VAL A 276 3.34 -20.72 -2.56
C VAL A 276 2.83 -19.58 -3.43
N GLY A 277 3.51 -19.34 -4.55
CA GLY A 277 3.14 -18.27 -5.49
C GLY A 277 2.03 -18.69 -6.46
N ILE A 278 1.28 -17.70 -6.96
CA ILE A 278 0.27 -17.85 -8.00
C ILE A 278 0.77 -17.16 -9.25
N ASN A 279 0.78 -17.86 -10.40
CA ASN A 279 1.06 -17.22 -11.68
C ASN A 279 -0.13 -16.34 -12.08
N ILE A 280 0.10 -15.04 -12.22
CA ILE A 280 -0.95 -14.04 -12.53
C ILE A 280 -1.61 -14.31 -13.88
N ASP A 281 -0.89 -14.90 -14.83
CA ASP A 281 -1.45 -15.26 -16.15
C ASP A 281 -2.53 -16.35 -16.08
N THR A 282 -2.59 -17.08 -14.96
CA THR A 282 -3.64 -18.09 -14.71
C THR A 282 -4.91 -17.53 -14.07
N LEU A 283 -4.88 -16.27 -13.62
CA LEU A 283 -6.04 -15.60 -13.02
C LEU A 283 -6.98 -15.05 -14.10
N SER A 284 -8.26 -15.29 -13.94
CA SER A 284 -9.29 -14.60 -14.74
C SER A 284 -9.31 -13.10 -14.43
N GLU A 285 -9.96 -12.32 -15.29
CA GLU A 285 -10.05 -10.87 -15.10
C GLU A 285 -10.84 -10.49 -13.82
N GLU A 286 -11.83 -11.30 -13.44
CA GLU A 286 -12.62 -11.10 -12.22
C GLU A 286 -11.83 -11.43 -10.95
N GLU A 287 -10.84 -12.30 -11.03
CA GLU A 287 -9.96 -12.65 -9.91
C GLU A 287 -8.85 -11.63 -9.67
N LYS A 288 -8.57 -10.73 -10.63
CA LYS A 288 -7.56 -9.68 -10.49
C LYS A 288 -8.07 -8.55 -9.60
N LEU A 289 -7.53 -8.48 -8.38
CA LEU A 289 -7.93 -7.46 -7.39
C LEU A 289 -7.53 -6.04 -7.84
N ALA A 290 -6.41 -5.89 -8.53
CA ALA A 290 -5.89 -4.60 -8.99
C ALA A 290 -6.85 -3.82 -9.91
N LYS A 291 -7.79 -4.51 -10.56
CA LYS A 291 -8.79 -3.87 -11.45
C LYS A 291 -9.95 -3.19 -10.73
N ARG A 292 -10.11 -3.44 -9.43
CA ARG A 292 -11.18 -2.83 -8.64
C ARG A 292 -10.88 -1.35 -8.38
N GLY A 293 -11.91 -0.50 -8.46
CA GLY A 293 -11.83 0.91 -8.09
C GLY A 293 -10.81 1.70 -8.93
N TRP A 294 -11.04 1.72 -10.19
CA TRP A 294 -10.25 2.49 -11.20
C TRP A 294 -10.16 3.98 -10.92
#